data_f3d9728c5711f6b0963fd337952d0a79
#
_entry.id   f3d9728c5711f6b0963fd337952d0a79
#
_cell.length_a   1.000
_cell.length_b   1.000
_cell.length_c   1.000
_cell.angle_alpha   90.00
_cell.angle_beta   90.00
_cell.angle_gamma   90.00
#
_symmetry.space_group_name_H-M   'P 1'
#
loop_
_entity.id
_entity.type
_entity.pdbx_description
1 polymer ?
#
loop_
_entity_poly.entity_id
_entity_poly.type
_entity_poly.pdbx_seq_one_letter_code
_entity_poly.pdbx_strand_id
1 'polypeptide(L)'
;MLRKLSLLLACTALAACTSDKSAPSAEQAVPELNGNQLTLSDGTSIVWLKDNAGDRLMPRTLFPEASDLLISELGLQEGIPASVSTFLMHADGEWCLFDTGLGASHGGQMLSGMTELGLTPDSISIVYLTHFHGDHIGGMLQDDQPLFAHAQVYASAVEYQAWINEMPAERNGQQRQVMEAYQDRLHLFQFGDTLTHGIVALDAVGHTPGHTAFEKAELLVIGDLMHGAALQMQHPEISGNYDMDKAKAAESRERILKYAAEKHLFMAGMHLPEPAFIANN
;
A
#
# COMPACT_ATOMS: atom_id res chain seq x y z
N MET A 1 -73.00 31.32 -61.01
CA MET A 1 -72.74 29.95 -60.57
C MET A 1 -71.24 29.71 -60.48
N LEU A 2 -70.64 29.90 -59.36
CA LEU A 2 -69.18 29.80 -59.17
C LEU A 2 -68.84 28.35 -58.71
N ARG A 3 -67.96 27.68 -59.48
CA ARG A 3 -67.34 26.42 -59.07
C ARG A 3 -66.11 26.75 -58.24
N LYS A 4 -66.12 26.25 -57.05
CA LYS A 4 -64.95 26.26 -56.13
C LYS A 4 -64.03 25.14 -56.53
N LEU A 5 -62.79 25.46 -56.78
CA LEU A 5 -61.67 24.51 -57.00
C LEU A 5 -60.95 24.29 -55.64
N SER A 6 -61.02 23.08 -55.18
CA SER A 6 -60.30 22.73 -53.95
C SER A 6 -58.89 22.24 -54.31
N LEU A 7 -57.88 22.91 -53.79
CA LEU A 7 -56.44 22.55 -53.91
C LEU A 7 -56.11 21.64 -52.75
N LEU A 8 -55.72 20.37 -53.01
CA LEU A 8 -55.14 19.46 -52.04
C LEU A 8 -53.65 19.76 -51.93
N LEU A 9 -53.23 20.16 -50.74
CA LEU A 9 -51.79 20.30 -50.39
C LEU A 9 -51.35 18.96 -49.79
N ALA A 10 -50.46 18.25 -50.46
CA ALA A 10 -49.80 17.07 -49.93
C ALA A 10 -48.59 17.47 -49.12
N CYS A 11 -48.62 17.32 -47.79
CA CYS A 11 -47.47 17.43 -46.91
C CYS A 11 -46.67 16.15 -46.94
N THR A 12 -45.50 16.16 -47.56
CA THR A 12 -44.51 15.11 -47.42
C THR A 12 -43.71 15.36 -46.15
N ALA A 13 -43.90 14.56 -45.12
CA ALA A 13 -43.06 14.54 -43.93
C ALA A 13 -41.73 13.83 -44.24
N LEU A 14 -40.63 14.56 -44.26
CA LEU A 14 -39.26 13.99 -44.18
C LEU A 14 -39.01 13.51 -42.74
N ALA A 15 -38.94 12.21 -42.56
CA ALA A 15 -38.41 11.62 -41.36
C ALA A 15 -36.88 11.75 -41.37
N ALA A 16 -36.35 12.68 -40.55
CA ALA A 16 -34.92 12.73 -40.26
C ALA A 16 -34.54 11.58 -39.32
N CYS A 17 -33.86 10.55 -39.84
CA CYS A 17 -33.18 9.57 -39.01
C CYS A 17 -31.98 10.25 -38.35
N THR A 18 -32.11 10.65 -37.08
CA THR A 18 -30.96 10.97 -36.26
C THR A 18 -30.30 9.66 -35.85
N SER A 19 -29.20 9.30 -36.50
CA SER A 19 -28.32 8.26 -36.02
C SER A 19 -27.65 8.76 -34.72
N ASP A 20 -28.15 8.27 -33.61
CA ASP A 20 -27.49 8.37 -32.31
C ASP A 20 -26.15 7.62 -32.42
N LYS A 21 -25.07 8.36 -32.66
CA LYS A 21 -23.71 7.87 -32.48
C LYS A 21 -23.48 7.86 -30.97
N SER A 22 -23.78 6.74 -30.32
CA SER A 22 -23.22 6.46 -29.00
C SER A 22 -21.71 6.65 -29.08
N ALA A 23 -21.17 7.57 -28.29
CA ALA A 23 -19.73 7.70 -28.12
C ALA A 23 -19.17 6.31 -27.72
N PRO A 24 -18.00 5.90 -28.25
CA PRO A 24 -17.40 4.66 -27.81
C PRO A 24 -17.22 4.74 -26.28
N SER A 25 -17.74 3.74 -25.57
CA SER A 25 -17.45 3.57 -24.15
C SER A 25 -15.93 3.56 -24.01
N ALA A 26 -15.38 4.48 -23.22
CA ALA A 26 -13.96 4.42 -22.87
C ALA A 26 -13.73 3.02 -22.30
N GLU A 27 -12.91 2.22 -22.97
CA GLU A 27 -12.48 0.93 -22.48
C GLU A 27 -11.82 1.21 -21.14
N GLN A 28 -12.38 0.68 -20.04
CA GLN A 28 -11.79 0.89 -18.72
C GLN A 28 -10.39 0.30 -18.75
N ALA A 29 -9.38 1.12 -18.46
CA ALA A 29 -8.03 0.64 -18.31
C ALA A 29 -8.02 -0.45 -17.22
N VAL A 30 -7.30 -1.54 -17.47
CA VAL A 30 -7.11 -2.62 -16.48
C VAL A 30 -5.75 -2.42 -15.81
N PRO A 31 -5.61 -2.78 -14.52
CA PRO A 31 -4.34 -2.69 -13.84
C PRO A 31 -3.28 -3.56 -14.54
N GLU A 32 -2.06 -3.03 -14.66
CA GLU A 32 -0.94 -3.72 -15.29
C GLU A 32 0.28 -3.75 -14.37
N LEU A 33 0.77 -4.97 -14.08
CA LEU A 33 2.02 -5.19 -13.37
C LEU A 33 3.13 -5.49 -14.37
N ASN A 34 4.15 -4.64 -14.40
CA ASN A 34 5.31 -4.77 -15.28
C ASN A 34 6.61 -4.65 -14.46
N GLY A 35 7.24 -5.78 -14.19
CA GLY A 35 8.43 -5.85 -13.34
C GLY A 35 8.13 -5.37 -11.92
N ASN A 36 8.75 -4.26 -11.51
CA ASN A 36 8.57 -3.65 -10.20
C ASN A 36 7.55 -2.49 -10.17
N GLN A 37 6.81 -2.29 -11.26
CA GLN A 37 5.82 -1.22 -11.38
C GLN A 37 4.42 -1.77 -11.63
N LEU A 38 3.47 -1.35 -10.82
CA LEU A 38 2.03 -1.57 -11.01
C LEU A 38 1.38 -0.24 -11.46
N THR A 39 0.66 -0.27 -12.56
CA THR A 39 -0.18 0.86 -13.02
C THR A 39 -1.64 0.50 -12.79
N LEU A 40 -2.38 1.35 -12.07
CA LEU A 40 -3.80 1.15 -11.74
C LEU A 40 -4.69 1.69 -12.88
N SER A 41 -5.96 1.30 -12.87
CA SER A 41 -6.94 1.72 -13.89
C SER A 41 -7.18 3.22 -13.93
N ASP A 42 -6.95 3.93 -12.83
CA ASP A 42 -7.06 5.40 -12.73
C ASP A 42 -5.79 6.15 -13.18
N GLY A 43 -4.77 5.44 -13.64
CA GLY A 43 -3.49 5.99 -14.08
C GLY A 43 -2.46 6.20 -12.95
N THR A 44 -2.82 5.90 -11.70
CA THR A 44 -1.86 5.89 -10.59
C THR A 44 -0.79 4.84 -10.84
N SER A 45 0.48 5.17 -10.64
CA SER A 45 1.56 4.19 -10.72
C SER A 45 2.20 3.95 -9.36
N ILE A 46 2.53 2.68 -9.10
CA ILE A 46 3.18 2.22 -7.87
C ILE A 46 4.48 1.55 -8.26
N VAL A 47 5.59 1.98 -7.66
CA VAL A 47 6.90 1.39 -7.91
C VAL A 47 7.41 0.75 -6.62
N TRP A 48 7.73 -0.53 -6.69
CA TRP A 48 8.39 -1.24 -5.61
C TRP A 48 9.86 -0.84 -5.52
N LEU A 49 10.32 -0.47 -4.34
CA LEU A 49 11.71 -0.24 -4.00
C LEU A 49 12.18 -1.29 -3.00
N LYS A 50 13.10 -2.17 -3.43
CA LYS A 50 13.76 -3.10 -2.52
C LYS A 50 14.72 -2.34 -1.63
N ASP A 51 14.52 -2.41 -0.32
CA ASP A 51 15.33 -1.68 0.64
C ASP A 51 16.46 -2.50 1.26
N ASN A 52 16.43 -3.83 1.14
CA ASN A 52 17.53 -4.71 1.55
C ASN A 52 18.42 -5.13 0.39
N ALA A 53 19.73 -5.29 0.67
CA ALA A 53 20.67 -5.87 -0.28
C ALA A 53 20.42 -7.39 -0.46
N GLY A 54 20.53 -7.86 -1.70
CA GLY A 54 20.46 -9.29 -2.04
C GLY A 54 19.14 -9.96 -1.69
N ASP A 55 19.14 -11.29 -1.66
CA ASP A 55 17.98 -12.08 -1.27
C ASP A 55 17.86 -12.16 0.25
N ARG A 56 16.63 -12.19 0.74
CA ARG A 56 16.33 -12.30 2.17
C ARG A 56 15.45 -13.50 2.45
N LEU A 57 15.83 -14.25 3.45
CA LEU A 57 15.02 -15.32 4.03
C LEU A 57 14.68 -14.99 5.47
N MET A 58 13.40 -15.03 5.83
CA MET A 58 12.97 -15.01 7.24
C MET A 58 13.29 -16.35 7.88
N PRO A 59 13.87 -16.38 9.09
CA PRO A 59 14.17 -17.64 9.76
C PRO A 59 12.88 -18.35 10.16
N ARG A 60 12.85 -19.70 10.02
CA ARG A 60 11.67 -20.49 10.46
C ARG A 60 11.31 -20.26 11.92
N THR A 61 12.29 -19.96 12.77
CA THR A 61 12.07 -19.66 14.19
C THR A 61 11.21 -18.41 14.44
N LEU A 62 11.00 -17.60 13.41
CA LEU A 62 10.05 -16.49 13.46
C LEU A 62 8.60 -16.99 13.58
N PHE A 63 8.32 -18.21 13.09
CA PHE A 63 6.98 -18.80 13.03
C PHE A 63 6.91 -20.07 13.89
N PRO A 64 6.91 -19.96 15.23
CA PRO A 64 7.02 -21.11 16.14
C PRO A 64 5.83 -22.06 16.07
N GLU A 65 4.70 -21.63 15.54
CA GLU A 65 3.48 -22.43 15.35
C GLU A 65 3.51 -23.29 14.08
N ALA A 66 4.41 -22.99 13.14
CA ALA A 66 4.61 -23.80 11.94
C ALA A 66 5.37 -25.09 12.28
N SER A 67 4.71 -26.24 12.11
CA SER A 67 5.35 -27.53 12.36
C SER A 67 6.48 -27.82 11.37
N ASP A 68 7.46 -28.64 11.76
CA ASP A 68 8.54 -29.07 10.86
C ASP A 68 7.97 -29.82 9.63
N LEU A 69 6.85 -30.52 9.78
CA LEU A 69 6.18 -31.18 8.67
C LEU A 69 5.64 -30.15 7.67
N LEU A 70 4.91 -29.14 8.13
CA LEU A 70 4.38 -28.06 7.28
C LEU A 70 5.51 -27.32 6.55
N ILE A 71 6.58 -26.95 7.27
CA ILE A 71 7.76 -26.32 6.69
C ILE A 71 8.39 -27.20 5.59
N SER A 72 8.42 -28.53 5.82
CA SER A 72 8.94 -29.47 4.82
C SER A 72 8.02 -29.62 3.61
N GLU A 73 6.72 -29.69 3.80
CA GLU A 73 5.72 -29.79 2.73
C GLU A 73 5.72 -28.55 1.82
N LEU A 74 5.96 -27.37 2.40
CA LEU A 74 6.06 -26.11 1.67
C LEU A 74 7.46 -25.83 1.09
N GLY A 75 8.47 -26.70 1.35
CA GLY A 75 9.83 -26.51 0.87
C GLY A 75 10.58 -25.34 1.51
N LEU A 76 10.25 -24.98 2.75
CA LEU A 76 10.74 -23.78 3.45
C LEU A 76 11.84 -24.07 4.49
N GLN A 77 12.57 -25.17 4.35
CA GLN A 77 13.58 -25.61 5.33
C GLN A 77 14.72 -24.62 5.49
N GLU A 78 15.14 -23.97 4.42
CA GLU A 78 16.24 -22.97 4.42
C GLU A 78 15.80 -21.58 4.92
N GLY A 79 14.49 -21.35 5.01
CA GLY A 79 13.87 -20.09 5.40
C GLY A 79 12.73 -19.70 4.48
N ILE A 80 12.02 -18.64 4.82
CA ILE A 80 10.85 -18.17 4.07
C ILE A 80 11.24 -16.94 3.25
N PRO A 81 11.11 -16.99 1.90
CA PRO A 81 11.45 -15.85 1.04
C PRO A 81 10.72 -14.57 1.45
N ALA A 82 11.47 -13.48 1.55
CA ALA A 82 10.98 -12.18 2.00
C ALA A 82 11.82 -11.03 1.42
N SER A 83 11.46 -9.80 1.74
CA SER A 83 12.24 -8.60 1.50
C SER A 83 12.13 -7.63 2.68
N VAL A 84 12.80 -6.49 2.60
CA VAL A 84 12.39 -5.23 3.21
C VAL A 84 12.16 -4.26 2.07
N SER A 85 11.00 -3.64 2.05
CA SER A 85 10.54 -2.89 0.90
C SER A 85 9.82 -1.60 1.30
N THR A 86 9.84 -0.64 0.37
CA THR A 86 8.97 0.54 0.40
C THR A 86 8.30 0.68 -0.96
N PHE A 87 7.26 1.50 -1.06
CA PHE A 87 6.55 1.70 -2.32
C PHE A 87 6.39 3.18 -2.61
N LEU A 88 6.88 3.59 -3.79
CA LEU A 88 6.58 4.90 -4.34
C LEU A 88 5.23 4.86 -5.07
N MET A 89 4.42 5.87 -4.87
CA MET A 89 3.19 6.10 -5.63
C MET A 89 3.28 7.44 -6.34
N HIS A 90 2.96 7.46 -7.64
CA HIS A 90 2.74 8.68 -8.38
C HIS A 90 1.25 8.83 -8.71
N ALA A 91 0.62 9.81 -8.10
CA ALA A 91 -0.80 10.12 -8.26
C ALA A 91 -1.02 11.63 -8.34
N ASP A 92 -1.89 12.09 -9.23
CA ASP A 92 -2.25 13.50 -9.41
C ASP A 92 -1.05 14.47 -9.60
N GLY A 93 0.07 13.94 -10.13
CA GLY A 93 1.31 14.70 -10.36
C GLY A 93 2.23 14.82 -9.14
N GLU A 94 1.93 14.12 -8.05
CA GLU A 94 2.71 14.10 -6.81
C GLU A 94 3.31 12.72 -6.55
N TRP A 95 4.51 12.69 -5.96
CA TRP A 95 5.15 11.49 -5.46
C TRP A 95 4.88 11.29 -3.98
N CYS A 96 4.38 10.13 -3.65
CA CYS A 96 4.12 9.69 -2.28
C CYS A 96 4.93 8.44 -1.96
N LEU A 97 5.22 8.21 -0.68
CA LEU A 97 5.96 7.05 -0.21
C LEU A 97 5.12 6.31 0.84
N PHE A 98 5.03 4.98 0.73
CA PHE A 98 4.53 4.11 1.79
C PHE A 98 5.71 3.50 2.53
N ASP A 99 5.89 3.88 3.79
CA ASP A 99 7.02 3.60 4.67
C ASP A 99 8.36 4.05 4.09
N THR A 100 9.40 4.03 4.89
CA THR A 100 10.73 4.59 4.54
C THR A 100 11.87 3.61 4.72
N GLY A 101 11.57 2.34 4.96
CA GLY A 101 12.55 1.27 5.07
C GLY A 101 13.46 1.38 6.28
N LEU A 102 14.59 0.66 6.20
CA LEU A 102 15.61 0.55 7.24
C LEU A 102 16.36 1.88 7.50
N GLY A 103 16.41 2.75 6.49
CA GLY A 103 17.28 3.90 6.49
C GLY A 103 18.74 3.59 6.15
N ALA A 104 19.46 4.57 5.62
CA ALA A 104 20.82 4.41 5.11
C ALA A 104 21.82 3.93 6.19
N SER A 105 21.67 4.36 7.44
CA SER A 105 22.52 3.95 8.57
C SER A 105 22.42 2.46 8.91
N HIS A 106 21.34 1.81 8.49
CA HIS A 106 21.08 0.36 8.68
C HIS A 106 21.15 -0.43 7.37
N GLY A 107 21.74 0.15 6.32
CA GLY A 107 21.95 -0.50 5.03
C GLY A 107 20.73 -0.48 4.11
N GLY A 108 19.74 0.38 4.40
CA GLY A 108 18.59 0.60 3.53
C GLY A 108 19.01 1.16 2.17
N GLN A 109 18.34 0.72 1.11
CA GLN A 109 18.64 1.05 -0.28
C GLN A 109 17.56 1.89 -0.97
N MET A 110 16.51 2.28 -0.25
CA MET A 110 15.41 3.10 -0.77
C MET A 110 15.92 4.34 -1.54
N LEU A 111 16.88 5.09 -0.96
CA LEU A 111 17.43 6.30 -1.60
C LEU A 111 18.16 5.99 -2.90
N SER A 112 18.86 4.84 -2.99
CA SER A 112 19.48 4.39 -4.24
C SER A 112 18.39 4.13 -5.31
N GLY A 113 17.35 3.39 -4.96
CA GLY A 113 16.23 3.13 -5.86
C GLY A 113 15.51 4.40 -6.30
N MET A 114 15.29 5.36 -5.41
CA MET A 114 14.75 6.68 -5.77
C MET A 114 15.67 7.43 -6.76
N THR A 115 16.98 7.39 -6.53
CA THR A 115 17.97 8.04 -7.40
C THR A 115 17.97 7.44 -8.81
N GLU A 116 17.84 6.13 -8.95
CA GLU A 116 17.72 5.44 -10.24
C GLU A 116 16.49 5.89 -11.04
N LEU A 117 15.44 6.31 -10.34
CA LEU A 117 14.23 6.90 -10.94
C LEU A 117 14.34 8.43 -11.18
N GLY A 118 15.50 9.04 -10.86
CA GLY A 118 15.71 10.47 -10.96
C GLY A 118 15.03 11.29 -9.86
N LEU A 119 14.66 10.66 -8.74
CA LEU A 119 13.98 11.28 -7.61
C LEU A 119 14.96 11.54 -6.47
N THR A 120 14.65 12.58 -5.70
CA THR A 120 15.34 12.94 -4.46
C THR A 120 14.33 12.96 -3.31
N PRO A 121 14.76 13.02 -2.04
CA PRO A 121 13.83 13.18 -0.92
C PRO A 121 12.90 14.40 -1.06
N ASP A 122 13.39 15.48 -1.68
CA ASP A 122 12.58 16.69 -1.94
C ASP A 122 11.47 16.47 -2.99
N SER A 123 11.52 15.37 -3.74
CA SER A 123 10.47 14.99 -4.69
C SER A 123 9.22 14.43 -3.98
N ILE A 124 9.34 14.03 -2.71
CA ILE A 124 8.25 13.37 -1.98
C ILE A 124 7.37 14.42 -1.30
N SER A 125 6.09 14.43 -1.67
CA SER A 125 5.07 15.31 -1.08
C SER A 125 4.41 14.73 0.15
N ILE A 126 4.28 13.39 0.21
CA ILE A 126 3.56 12.69 1.29
C ILE A 126 4.27 11.38 1.64
N VAL A 127 4.36 11.10 2.95
CA VAL A 127 4.72 9.79 3.48
C VAL A 127 3.54 9.21 4.24
N TYR A 128 3.10 8.02 3.86
CA TYR A 128 2.10 7.23 4.58
C TYR A 128 2.81 6.15 5.39
N LEU A 129 2.66 6.17 6.70
CA LEU A 129 3.27 5.19 7.61
C LEU A 129 2.25 4.11 7.95
N THR A 130 2.58 2.84 7.65
CA THR A 130 1.75 1.69 8.02
C THR A 130 1.79 1.46 9.53
N HIS A 131 2.98 1.59 10.13
CA HIS A 131 3.23 1.47 11.57
C HIS A 131 4.63 2.01 11.93
N PHE A 132 5.04 1.92 13.21
CA PHE A 132 6.24 2.58 13.70
C PHE A 132 7.42 1.65 14.02
N HIS A 133 7.53 0.46 13.43
CA HIS A 133 8.75 -0.33 13.54
C HIS A 133 9.93 0.31 12.79
N GLY A 134 11.14 -0.03 13.21
CA GLY A 134 12.35 0.63 12.75
C GLY A 134 12.63 0.50 11.25
N ASP A 135 12.21 -0.58 10.64
CA ASP A 135 12.34 -0.84 9.21
C ASP A 135 11.20 -0.24 8.35
N HIS A 136 10.32 0.55 8.97
CA HIS A 136 9.29 1.36 8.31
C HIS A 136 9.52 2.86 8.48
N ILE A 137 10.09 3.26 9.61
CA ILE A 137 10.40 4.67 9.89
C ILE A 137 11.91 4.99 9.86
N GLY A 138 12.76 3.99 9.55
CA GLY A 138 14.22 4.12 9.62
C GLY A 138 14.79 5.15 8.66
N GLY A 139 14.14 5.35 7.51
CA GLY A 139 14.52 6.34 6.51
C GLY A 139 13.93 7.73 6.73
N MET A 140 13.17 7.98 7.80
CA MET A 140 12.56 9.29 8.05
C MET A 140 13.58 10.38 8.40
N LEU A 141 14.69 10.00 9.03
CA LEU A 141 15.73 10.95 9.45
C LEU A 141 17.07 10.64 8.78
N GLN A 142 17.82 11.70 8.52
CA GLN A 142 19.24 11.64 8.20
C GLN A 142 19.98 12.66 9.06
N ASP A 143 21.02 12.22 9.78
CA ASP A 143 21.80 13.07 10.70
C ASP A 143 20.87 13.84 11.69
N ASP A 144 19.90 13.13 12.25
CA ASP A 144 18.87 13.63 13.18
C ASP A 144 17.95 14.74 12.59
N GLN A 145 17.95 14.94 11.28
CA GLN A 145 17.07 15.89 10.60
C GLN A 145 16.05 15.16 9.71
N PRO A 146 14.86 15.76 9.50
CA PRO A 146 13.88 15.21 8.57
C PRO A 146 14.48 15.02 7.18
N LEU A 147 14.52 13.76 6.69
CA LEU A 147 15.00 13.47 5.33
C LEU A 147 14.05 14.03 4.26
N PHE A 148 12.74 13.89 4.48
CA PHE A 148 11.71 14.40 3.57
C PHE A 148 11.23 15.77 4.04
N ALA A 149 12.04 16.80 3.78
CA ALA A 149 11.88 18.14 4.36
C ALA A 149 10.53 18.81 4.01
N HIS A 150 9.91 18.44 2.90
CA HIS A 150 8.69 19.05 2.39
C HIS A 150 7.46 18.14 2.55
N ALA A 151 7.65 16.86 2.89
CA ALA A 151 6.56 15.89 2.93
C ALA A 151 5.61 16.10 4.12
N GLN A 152 4.31 15.95 3.85
CA GLN A 152 3.31 15.71 4.89
C GLN A 152 3.39 14.24 5.31
N VAL A 153 3.23 13.95 6.60
CA VAL A 153 3.32 12.59 7.14
C VAL A 153 1.96 12.16 7.68
N TYR A 154 1.47 11.03 7.22
CA TYR A 154 0.22 10.45 7.69
C TYR A 154 0.48 9.22 8.52
N ALA A 155 -0.08 9.16 9.72
CA ALA A 155 0.05 8.04 10.64
C ALA A 155 -1.25 7.77 11.38
N SER A 156 -1.48 6.51 11.80
CA SER A 156 -2.64 6.17 12.60
C SER A 156 -2.60 6.86 13.98
N ALA A 157 -3.70 7.46 14.38
CA ALA A 157 -3.84 8.01 15.73
C ALA A 157 -3.71 6.92 16.81
N VAL A 158 -4.12 5.68 16.50
CA VAL A 158 -3.97 4.53 17.41
C VAL A 158 -2.50 4.14 17.56
N GLU A 159 -1.75 4.13 16.45
CA GLU A 159 -0.31 3.84 16.46
C GLU A 159 0.47 4.91 17.23
N TYR A 160 0.15 6.17 16.96
CA TYR A 160 0.75 7.29 17.68
C TYR A 160 0.47 7.22 19.20
N GLN A 161 -0.79 6.94 19.58
CA GLN A 161 -1.18 6.81 20.98
C GLN A 161 -0.38 5.69 21.67
N ALA A 162 -0.31 4.52 21.06
CA ALA A 162 0.38 3.36 21.62
C ALA A 162 1.89 3.60 21.77
N TRP A 163 2.55 4.09 20.71
CA TRP A 163 4.00 4.24 20.71
C TRP A 163 4.48 5.50 21.43
N ILE A 164 3.80 6.63 21.27
CA ILE A 164 4.31 7.92 21.76
C ILE A 164 3.79 8.23 23.17
N ASN A 165 2.53 7.91 23.46
CA ASN A 165 1.92 8.30 24.72
C ASN A 165 1.94 7.16 25.77
N GLU A 166 1.83 5.90 25.38
CA GLU A 166 1.67 4.77 26.30
C GLU A 166 2.95 3.96 26.48
N MET A 167 3.78 3.81 25.43
CA MET A 167 5.01 3.02 25.54
C MET A 167 6.06 3.76 26.37
N PRO A 168 6.78 3.04 27.28
CA PRO A 168 7.88 3.64 28.04
C PRO A 168 8.97 4.23 27.16
N ALA A 169 9.50 5.39 27.55
CA ALA A 169 10.47 6.16 26.77
C ALA A 169 11.75 5.39 26.42
N GLU A 170 12.12 4.39 27.21
CA GLU A 170 13.27 3.53 27.00
C GLU A 170 13.10 2.59 25.78
N ARG A 171 11.88 2.41 25.30
CA ARG A 171 11.51 1.46 24.23
C ARG A 171 11.10 2.12 22.92
N ASN A 172 10.94 3.43 22.88
CA ASN A 172 10.38 4.17 21.74
C ASN A 172 11.20 5.39 21.34
N GLY A 173 12.51 5.39 21.62
CA GLY A 173 13.38 6.55 21.36
C GLY A 173 13.37 7.00 19.90
N GLN A 174 13.49 6.05 18.96
CA GLN A 174 13.44 6.34 17.51
C GLN A 174 12.07 6.91 17.11
N GLN A 175 10.98 6.31 17.58
CA GLN A 175 9.62 6.74 17.25
C GLN A 175 9.37 8.18 17.72
N ARG A 176 9.78 8.49 18.96
CA ARG A 176 9.66 9.87 19.50
C ARG A 176 10.47 10.85 18.69
N GLN A 177 11.72 10.53 18.37
CA GLN A 177 12.59 11.40 17.60
C GLN A 177 12.00 11.70 16.21
N VAL A 178 11.49 10.68 15.52
CA VAL A 178 10.84 10.82 14.21
C VAL A 178 9.59 11.68 14.33
N MET A 179 8.68 11.36 15.26
CA MET A 179 7.40 12.08 15.37
C MET A 179 7.61 13.53 15.81
N GLU A 180 8.60 13.83 16.66
CA GLU A 180 8.97 15.19 17.04
C GLU A 180 9.52 15.97 15.84
N ALA A 181 10.40 15.35 15.03
CA ALA A 181 10.99 15.99 13.87
C ALA A 181 9.96 16.36 12.78
N TYR A 182 8.85 15.65 12.70
CA TYR A 182 7.77 15.90 11.74
C TYR A 182 6.51 16.52 12.36
N GLN A 183 6.52 16.92 13.64
CA GLN A 183 5.33 17.35 14.39
C GLN A 183 4.48 18.43 13.67
N ASP A 184 5.11 19.35 12.94
CA ASP A 184 4.42 20.42 12.22
C ASP A 184 3.74 19.98 10.91
N ARG A 185 4.00 18.74 10.47
CA ARG A 185 3.54 18.14 9.22
C ARG A 185 2.91 16.77 9.44
N LEU A 186 2.68 16.37 10.69
CA LEU A 186 2.11 15.08 11.07
C LEU A 186 0.58 15.17 11.10
N HIS A 187 -0.08 14.31 10.33
CA HIS A 187 -1.51 14.15 10.27
C HIS A 187 -1.92 12.80 10.85
N LEU A 188 -2.63 12.84 11.95
CA LEU A 188 -3.15 11.62 12.60
C LEU A 188 -4.54 11.29 12.07
N PHE A 189 -4.68 10.14 11.44
CA PHE A 189 -5.94 9.65 10.89
C PHE A 189 -6.58 8.57 11.77
N GLN A 190 -7.88 8.31 11.52
CA GLN A 190 -8.63 7.19 12.07
C GLN A 190 -8.84 6.12 10.99
N PHE A 191 -9.03 4.86 11.40
CA PHE A 191 -9.42 3.82 10.45
C PHE A 191 -10.76 4.14 9.78
N GLY A 192 -10.82 3.95 8.47
CA GLY A 192 -11.94 4.32 7.62
C GLY A 192 -11.86 5.72 7.01
N ASP A 193 -10.92 6.56 7.44
CA ASP A 193 -10.72 7.87 6.82
C ASP A 193 -10.23 7.71 5.38
N THR A 194 -10.70 8.64 4.54
CA THR A 194 -10.16 8.83 3.19
C THR A 194 -9.14 9.96 3.24
N LEU A 195 -7.90 9.61 2.96
CA LEU A 195 -6.74 10.50 2.98
C LEU A 195 -6.53 11.17 1.61
N THR A 196 -5.47 11.98 1.50
CA THR A 196 -5.06 12.60 0.24
C THR A 196 -4.91 11.53 -0.87
N HIS A 197 -5.16 11.91 -2.12
CA HIS A 197 -5.23 11.03 -3.30
C HIS A 197 -6.28 9.91 -3.23
N GLY A 198 -7.27 10.04 -2.35
CA GLY A 198 -8.36 9.07 -2.21
C GLY A 198 -7.92 7.74 -1.59
N ILE A 199 -6.83 7.73 -0.82
CA ILE A 199 -6.36 6.56 -0.09
C ILE A 199 -7.25 6.32 1.12
N VAL A 200 -7.74 5.10 1.30
CA VAL A 200 -8.53 4.69 2.46
C VAL A 200 -7.64 3.95 3.45
N ALA A 201 -7.63 4.40 4.70
CA ALA A 201 -6.90 3.78 5.79
C ALA A 201 -7.72 2.64 6.41
N LEU A 202 -7.27 1.40 6.27
CA LEU A 202 -7.95 0.22 6.78
C LEU A 202 -7.27 -0.29 8.05
N ASP A 203 -8.09 -0.73 9.01
CA ASP A 203 -7.65 -1.42 10.21
C ASP A 203 -6.95 -2.74 9.83
N ALA A 204 -5.69 -2.89 10.24
CA ALA A 204 -4.88 -4.10 10.09
C ALA A 204 -4.13 -4.43 11.39
N VAL A 205 -4.71 -4.07 12.52
CA VAL A 205 -4.10 -4.15 13.86
C VAL A 205 -3.70 -5.57 14.26
N GLY A 206 -2.71 -5.65 15.14
CA GLY A 206 -2.20 -6.90 15.72
C GLY A 206 -0.69 -7.02 15.57
N HIS A 207 -0.14 -6.75 14.38
CA HIS A 207 1.30 -6.62 14.22
C HIS A 207 1.83 -5.49 15.13
N THR A 208 1.21 -4.31 15.02
CA THR A 208 1.27 -3.25 16.05
C THR A 208 -0.14 -2.81 16.41
N PRO A 209 -0.34 -2.04 17.50
CA PRO A 209 -1.66 -1.60 17.93
C PRO A 209 -2.43 -0.77 16.90
N GLY A 210 -1.75 -0.01 16.06
CA GLY A 210 -2.35 0.85 15.04
C GLY A 210 -1.91 0.52 13.61
N HIS A 211 -1.38 -0.69 13.37
CA HIS A 211 -0.98 -1.14 12.04
C HIS A 211 -2.11 -0.93 11.04
N THR A 212 -1.77 -0.31 9.91
CA THR A 212 -2.72 0.16 8.89
C THR A 212 -2.39 -0.44 7.53
N ALA A 213 -3.41 -0.91 6.83
CA ALA A 213 -3.33 -1.15 5.40
C ALA A 213 -3.95 0.04 4.64
N PHE A 214 -3.42 0.36 3.45
CA PHE A 214 -3.89 1.48 2.64
C PHE A 214 -4.46 0.98 1.31
N GLU A 215 -5.73 1.31 1.04
CA GLU A 215 -6.41 0.97 -0.22
C GLU A 215 -6.42 2.17 -1.16
N LYS A 216 -6.07 1.95 -2.42
CA LYS A 216 -6.19 2.93 -3.51
C LYS A 216 -6.59 2.19 -4.78
N ALA A 217 -7.79 2.44 -5.28
CA ALA A 217 -8.34 1.76 -6.46
C ALA A 217 -8.15 0.22 -6.36
N GLU A 218 -7.38 -0.41 -7.25
CA GLU A 218 -7.14 -1.85 -7.24
C GLU A 218 -5.90 -2.25 -6.41
N LEU A 219 -5.31 -1.34 -5.65
CA LEU A 219 -4.15 -1.60 -4.78
C LEU A 219 -4.53 -1.66 -3.31
N LEU A 220 -3.92 -2.58 -2.60
CA LEU A 220 -3.89 -2.65 -1.15
C LEU A 220 -2.44 -2.75 -0.66
N VAL A 221 -1.91 -1.68 -0.07
CA VAL A 221 -0.61 -1.71 0.63
C VAL A 221 -0.85 -2.30 2.01
N ILE A 222 -0.29 -3.46 2.28
CA ILE A 222 -0.63 -4.28 3.46
C ILE A 222 0.34 -4.17 4.63
N GLY A 223 1.41 -3.35 4.50
CA GLY A 223 2.44 -3.25 5.54
C GLY A 223 3.00 -4.61 5.93
N ASP A 224 3.02 -4.87 7.23
CA ASP A 224 3.50 -6.09 7.87
C ASP A 224 2.37 -7.06 8.22
N LEU A 225 1.34 -7.12 7.36
CA LEU A 225 0.30 -8.13 7.50
C LEU A 225 0.88 -9.55 7.43
N MET A 226 1.98 -9.73 6.67
CA MET A 226 2.70 -10.99 6.50
C MET A 226 4.21 -10.76 6.43
N HIS A 227 4.95 -11.65 7.12
CA HIS A 227 6.43 -11.71 7.07
C HIS A 227 6.94 -12.92 6.29
N GLY A 228 6.05 -13.80 5.87
CA GLY A 228 6.37 -15.02 5.12
C GLY A 228 5.19 -15.43 4.25
N ALA A 229 5.02 -14.79 3.09
CA ALA A 229 3.88 -15.03 2.22
C ALA A 229 3.73 -16.50 1.80
N ALA A 230 4.84 -17.20 1.52
CA ALA A 230 4.83 -18.62 1.16
C ALA A 230 4.20 -19.53 2.23
N LEU A 231 4.18 -19.10 3.49
CA LEU A 231 3.53 -19.78 4.61
C LEU A 231 2.15 -19.15 4.90
N GLN A 232 2.10 -17.83 5.12
CA GLN A 232 0.96 -17.15 5.71
C GLN A 232 -0.20 -16.90 4.73
N MET A 233 0.01 -16.98 3.42
CA MET A 233 -1.07 -16.97 2.42
C MET A 233 -1.98 -18.20 2.53
N GLN A 234 -1.41 -19.37 2.88
CA GLN A 234 -2.14 -20.63 3.02
C GLN A 234 -2.52 -20.91 4.48
N HIS A 235 -1.78 -20.34 5.42
CA HIS A 235 -1.93 -20.51 6.86
C HIS A 235 -1.97 -19.15 7.57
N PRO A 236 -3.02 -18.34 7.33
CA PRO A 236 -3.12 -16.99 7.87
C PRO A 236 -3.21 -16.95 9.41
N GLU A 237 -3.59 -18.07 10.04
CA GLU A 237 -3.62 -18.27 11.48
C GLU A 237 -2.21 -18.28 12.12
N ILE A 238 -1.16 -18.58 11.35
CA ILE A 238 0.22 -18.63 11.86
C ILE A 238 0.78 -17.23 11.96
N SER A 239 1.10 -16.80 13.17
CA SER A 239 1.67 -15.48 13.46
C SER A 239 3.19 -15.51 13.63
N GLY A 240 3.84 -14.41 13.24
CA GLY A 240 5.25 -14.21 13.49
C GLY A 240 5.53 -13.75 14.92
N ASN A 241 6.77 -13.95 15.39
CA ASN A 241 7.19 -13.45 16.71
C ASN A 241 7.31 -11.91 16.76
N TYR A 242 7.22 -11.23 15.61
CA TYR A 242 7.18 -9.77 15.56
C TYR A 242 5.77 -9.21 15.81
N ASP A 243 4.73 -10.06 15.73
CA ASP A 243 3.36 -9.63 16.01
C ASP A 243 3.18 -9.36 17.52
N MET A 244 2.85 -8.11 17.88
CA MET A 244 2.67 -7.68 19.27
C MET A 244 1.43 -8.31 19.91
N ASP A 245 0.37 -8.53 19.11
CA ASP A 245 -0.84 -9.29 19.48
C ASP A 245 -1.10 -10.33 18.38
N LYS A 246 -0.60 -11.54 18.58
CA LYS A 246 -0.65 -12.61 17.56
C LYS A 246 -2.07 -13.00 17.17
N ALA A 247 -3.01 -12.99 18.11
CA ALA A 247 -4.39 -13.35 17.84
C ALA A 247 -5.06 -12.31 16.93
N LYS A 248 -4.88 -11.02 17.23
CA LYS A 248 -5.40 -9.93 16.38
C LYS A 248 -4.68 -9.86 15.02
N ALA A 249 -3.36 -10.13 14.97
CA ALA A 249 -2.63 -10.18 13.71
C ALA A 249 -3.18 -11.28 12.79
N ALA A 250 -3.45 -12.47 13.32
CA ALA A 250 -4.09 -13.55 12.57
C ALA A 250 -5.49 -13.17 12.09
N GLU A 251 -6.33 -12.62 12.97
CA GLU A 251 -7.69 -12.15 12.62
C GLU A 251 -7.66 -11.07 11.53
N SER A 252 -6.77 -10.07 11.65
CA SER A 252 -6.60 -9.03 10.65
C SER A 252 -6.11 -9.61 9.32
N ARG A 253 -5.18 -10.56 9.35
CA ARG A 253 -4.66 -11.25 8.17
C ARG A 253 -5.75 -11.99 7.44
N GLU A 254 -6.52 -12.85 8.13
CA GLU A 254 -7.63 -13.57 7.51
C GLU A 254 -8.66 -12.63 6.88
N ARG A 255 -9.05 -11.59 7.60
CA ARG A 255 -10.03 -10.60 7.14
C ARG A 255 -9.53 -9.83 5.90
N ILE A 256 -8.29 -9.38 5.93
CA ILE A 256 -7.72 -8.57 4.83
C ILE A 256 -7.43 -9.42 3.59
N LEU A 257 -6.91 -10.64 3.76
CA LEU A 257 -6.73 -11.56 2.62
C LEU A 257 -8.06 -11.88 1.93
N LYS A 258 -9.11 -12.15 2.71
CA LYS A 258 -10.45 -12.36 2.17
C LYS A 258 -10.97 -11.11 1.44
N TYR A 259 -10.82 -9.94 2.05
CA TYR A 259 -11.22 -8.67 1.46
C TYR A 259 -10.51 -8.39 0.13
N ALA A 260 -9.20 -8.59 0.09
CA ALA A 260 -8.40 -8.40 -1.12
C ALA A 260 -8.81 -9.37 -2.24
N ALA A 261 -9.13 -10.63 -1.90
CA ALA A 261 -9.61 -11.62 -2.85
C ALA A 261 -11.01 -11.27 -3.39
N GLU A 262 -11.96 -10.87 -2.53
CA GLU A 262 -13.32 -10.49 -2.93
C GLU A 262 -13.35 -9.26 -3.84
N LYS A 263 -12.41 -8.34 -3.67
CA LYS A 263 -12.28 -7.12 -4.48
C LYS A 263 -11.29 -7.23 -5.63
N HIS A 264 -10.61 -8.36 -5.78
CA HIS A 264 -9.55 -8.58 -6.79
C HIS A 264 -8.42 -7.54 -6.69
N LEU A 265 -8.00 -7.18 -5.47
CA LEU A 265 -6.96 -6.18 -5.26
C LEU A 265 -5.56 -6.78 -5.44
N PHE A 266 -4.64 -6.00 -6.01
CA PHE A 266 -3.21 -6.26 -5.88
C PHE A 266 -2.79 -5.92 -4.45
N MET A 267 -2.08 -6.83 -3.79
CA MET A 267 -1.47 -6.55 -2.50
C MET A 267 0.00 -6.18 -2.67
N ALA A 268 0.44 -5.10 -2.03
CA ALA A 268 1.82 -4.66 -1.94
C ALA A 268 2.25 -4.72 -0.47
N GLY A 269 3.28 -5.50 -0.13
CA GLY A 269 3.67 -5.72 1.27
C GLY A 269 5.17 -5.57 1.51
N MET A 270 5.54 -4.97 2.64
CA MET A 270 6.91 -4.59 2.94
C MET A 270 7.83 -5.79 3.13
N HIS A 271 7.29 -6.95 3.48
CA HIS A 271 8.05 -8.20 3.62
C HIS A 271 7.68 -9.29 2.61
N LEU A 272 6.93 -8.95 1.56
CA LEU A 272 6.71 -9.90 0.46
C LEU A 272 8.01 -10.14 -0.33
N PRO A 273 8.22 -11.35 -0.88
CA PRO A 273 9.35 -11.58 -1.78
C PRO A 273 9.20 -10.77 -3.07
N GLU A 274 10.31 -10.56 -3.77
CA GLU A 274 10.36 -9.86 -5.06
C GLU A 274 9.31 -10.39 -6.05
N PRO A 275 8.55 -9.52 -6.74
CA PRO A 275 8.58 -8.05 -6.77
C PRO A 275 7.70 -7.37 -5.71
N ALA A 276 7.38 -8.02 -4.61
CA ALA A 276 6.59 -7.56 -3.47
C ALA A 276 5.12 -7.20 -3.80
N PHE A 277 4.61 -7.67 -4.93
CA PHE A 277 3.21 -7.61 -5.32
C PHE A 277 2.61 -9.03 -5.41
N ILE A 278 1.35 -9.16 -4.95
CA ILE A 278 0.52 -10.36 -5.13
C ILE A 278 -0.76 -9.95 -5.85
N ALA A 279 -1.06 -10.56 -6.99
CA ALA A 279 -2.33 -10.41 -7.68
C ALA A 279 -3.36 -11.38 -7.10
N ASN A 280 -4.55 -10.90 -6.77
CA ASN A 280 -5.71 -11.70 -6.41
C ASN A 280 -6.64 -11.80 -7.63
N ASN A 281 -6.36 -12.75 -8.51
CA ASN A 281 -7.13 -13.00 -9.74
C ASN A 281 -8.33 -13.91 -9.46
#